data_92da20a3b5d161db8aeca28cfbff8c5a
#
_entry.id   92da20a3b5d161db8aeca28cfbff8c5a
#
_cell.length_a   1.000
_cell.length_b   1.000
_cell.length_c   1.000
_cell.angle_alpha   90.00
_cell.angle_beta   90.00
_cell.angle_gamma   90.00
#
_symmetry.space_group_name_H-M   'P 1'
#
loop_
_entity.id
_entity.type
_entity.pdbx_description
1 polymer ?
#
loop_
_entity_poly.entity_id
_entity_poly.type
_entity_poly.pdbx_seq_one_letter_code
_entity_poly.pdbx_strand_id
1 'polypeptide(L)'
;GSFYRTCDSRFIQRYRCTGCFKTCSKATFHKWFRQKKRRFNQQLFKHFASGGTIRRAAINFNLNRKTVEKKLELLGFISECEMKFSNLALPQATIVEFDDLETFEHTKCKPLSVTIAVESVTRRILGLEVSSMPAKGNLVKLAKKYGYRPDLRVLARKHLFTEIKPLVHERATIKSDKNPHYPADVKEHFPEAKHQQFLSRRGSLGGQGELKKGGFDPLFSLNHTCAMLRANVSRLFRKTWNTTKRADRLRAHLFLYAHYHNQNLPKAA
;
A
#
# COMPACT_ATOMS: atom_id res chain seq x y z
N GLY A 1 9.93 -33.84 21.54
CA GLY A 1 9.13 -33.99 22.77
C GLY A 1 7.78 -33.30 22.66
N SER A 2 6.87 -33.59 23.57
CA SER A 2 5.55 -32.95 23.66
C SER A 2 5.42 -32.19 24.97
N PHE A 3 4.57 -31.18 24.99
CA PHE A 3 4.23 -30.39 26.17
C PHE A 3 2.70 -30.38 26.34
N TYR A 4 2.25 -30.72 27.52
CA TYR A 4 0.82 -30.66 27.87
C TYR A 4 0.46 -29.23 28.29
N ARG A 5 -0.48 -28.61 27.56
CA ARG A 5 -0.99 -27.28 27.85
C ARG A 5 -2.31 -27.37 28.61
N THR A 6 -2.28 -27.01 29.89
CA THR A 6 -3.42 -27.16 30.81
C THR A 6 -4.63 -26.30 30.47
N CYS A 7 -4.41 -25.10 29.87
CA CYS A 7 -5.50 -24.15 29.60
C CYS A 7 -6.51 -24.63 28.51
N ASP A 8 -6.15 -25.62 27.71
CA ASP A 8 -7.01 -26.20 26.67
C ASP A 8 -6.85 -27.70 26.55
N SER A 9 -6.22 -28.34 27.55
CA SER A 9 -6.04 -29.79 27.67
C SER A 9 -5.44 -30.46 26.43
N ARG A 10 -4.49 -29.81 25.77
CA ARG A 10 -3.87 -30.31 24.54
C ARG A 10 -2.39 -30.61 24.69
N PHE A 11 -1.94 -31.71 24.07
CA PHE A 11 -0.52 -31.95 23.83
C PHE A 11 -0.03 -31.15 22.65
N ILE A 12 1.07 -30.40 22.84
CA ILE A 12 1.73 -29.60 21.81
C ILE A 12 3.07 -30.22 21.49
N GLN A 13 3.25 -30.68 20.25
CA GLN A 13 4.52 -31.15 19.75
C GLN A 13 5.53 -30.01 19.75
N ARG A 14 6.69 -30.23 20.36
CA ARG A 14 7.82 -29.32 20.39
C ARG A 14 9.00 -29.89 19.60
N TYR A 15 9.67 -29.02 18.92
CA TYR A 15 10.87 -29.29 18.12
C TYR A 15 12.04 -28.50 18.70
N ARG A 16 13.23 -29.06 18.66
CA ARG A 16 14.47 -28.39 19.02
C ARG A 16 15.27 -28.14 17.73
N CYS A 17 15.69 -26.91 17.50
CA CYS A 17 16.56 -26.58 16.38
C CYS A 17 17.95 -27.21 16.62
N THR A 18 18.47 -27.91 15.64
CA THR A 18 19.81 -28.52 15.72
C THR A 18 20.95 -27.51 15.66
N GLY A 19 20.72 -26.34 15.01
CA GLY A 19 21.74 -25.30 14.91
C GLY A 19 21.82 -24.37 16.13
N CYS A 20 20.66 -23.83 16.61
CA CYS A 20 20.65 -22.86 17.71
C CYS A 20 20.09 -23.42 19.01
N PHE A 21 19.68 -24.68 19.05
CA PHE A 21 19.11 -25.43 20.18
C PHE A 21 17.85 -24.81 20.81
N LYS A 22 17.26 -23.78 20.21
CA LYS A 22 16.00 -23.20 20.66
C LYS A 22 14.84 -24.14 20.36
N THR A 23 13.85 -24.16 21.26
CA THR A 23 12.64 -24.96 21.07
C THR A 23 11.54 -24.15 20.38
N CYS A 24 10.82 -24.78 19.46
CA CYS A 24 9.68 -24.22 18.73
C CYS A 24 8.52 -25.22 18.70
N SER A 25 7.38 -24.75 18.26
CA SER A 25 6.20 -25.58 17.96
C SER A 25 5.57 -25.09 16.66
N LYS A 26 4.58 -25.81 16.11
CA LYS A 26 3.84 -25.33 14.91
C LYS A 26 3.30 -23.90 15.09
N ALA A 27 2.87 -23.54 16.31
CA ALA A 27 2.39 -22.20 16.59
C ALA A 27 3.47 -21.11 16.43
N THR A 28 4.75 -21.46 16.56
CA THR A 28 5.87 -20.50 16.37
C THR A 28 5.96 -19.98 14.93
N PHE A 29 5.59 -20.80 13.95
CA PHE A 29 5.61 -20.46 12.53
C PHE A 29 4.28 -19.88 12.02
N HIS A 30 3.28 -19.78 12.89
CA HIS A 30 2.00 -19.21 12.51
C HIS A 30 2.09 -17.67 12.48
N LYS A 31 1.51 -17.03 11.45
CA LYS A 31 1.53 -15.56 11.27
C LYS A 31 1.00 -14.76 12.48
N TRP A 32 0.22 -15.38 13.35
CA TRP A 32 -0.29 -14.79 14.60
C TRP A 32 0.49 -15.21 15.84
N PHE A 33 1.72 -15.72 15.70
CA PHE A 33 2.54 -16.10 16.84
C PHE A 33 2.72 -14.98 17.84
N ARG A 34 2.59 -15.27 19.15
CA ARG A 34 2.64 -14.29 20.25
C ARG A 34 1.62 -13.15 20.20
N GLN A 35 0.63 -13.21 19.31
CA GLN A 35 -0.42 -12.21 19.27
C GLN A 35 -1.46 -12.42 20.37
N LYS A 36 -1.76 -11.35 21.12
CA LYS A 36 -2.93 -11.29 22.01
C LYS A 36 -4.18 -10.91 21.22
N LYS A 37 -5.36 -11.32 21.69
CA LYS A 37 -6.66 -10.95 21.09
C LYS A 37 -6.75 -11.28 19.58
N ARG A 38 -6.27 -12.46 19.16
CA ARG A 38 -6.21 -12.90 17.75
C ARG A 38 -7.58 -12.90 17.06
N ARG A 39 -8.64 -13.16 17.83
CA ARG A 39 -10.03 -13.21 17.32
C ARG A 39 -10.47 -11.95 16.58
N PHE A 40 -9.88 -10.79 16.90
CA PHE A 40 -10.20 -9.53 16.25
C PHE A 40 -9.39 -9.25 14.97
N ASN A 41 -8.38 -10.04 14.65
CA ASN A 41 -7.48 -9.72 13.53
C ASN A 41 -8.23 -9.64 12.20
N GLN A 42 -9.09 -10.64 11.90
CA GLN A 42 -9.87 -10.65 10.66
C GLN A 42 -10.91 -9.52 10.58
N GLN A 43 -11.55 -9.23 11.70
CA GLN A 43 -12.54 -8.15 11.78
C GLN A 43 -11.86 -6.78 11.60
N LEU A 44 -10.70 -6.57 12.24
CA LEU A 44 -9.91 -5.35 12.07
C LEU A 44 -9.36 -5.21 10.64
N PHE A 45 -8.92 -6.30 10.02
CA PHE A 45 -8.49 -6.31 8.62
C PHE A 45 -9.61 -5.80 7.70
N LYS A 46 -10.81 -6.40 7.77
CA LYS A 46 -11.97 -5.97 7.00
C LYS A 46 -12.38 -4.53 7.31
N HIS A 47 -12.39 -4.14 8.58
CA HIS A 47 -12.71 -2.78 9.02
C HIS A 47 -11.79 -1.73 8.38
N PHE A 48 -10.47 -1.97 8.38
CA PHE A 48 -9.51 -1.05 7.79
C PHE A 48 -9.54 -1.07 6.26
N ALA A 49 -9.82 -2.20 5.65
CA ALA A 49 -9.99 -2.29 4.19
C ALA A 49 -11.27 -1.61 3.67
N SER A 50 -12.20 -1.28 4.56
CA SER A 50 -13.49 -0.62 4.25
C SER A 50 -13.57 0.81 4.77
N GLY A 51 -12.46 1.55 4.80
CA GLY A 51 -12.43 2.95 5.22
C GLY A 51 -12.55 3.18 6.72
N GLY A 52 -12.49 2.13 7.52
CA GLY A 52 -12.59 2.22 8.97
C GLY A 52 -11.40 2.93 9.62
N THR A 53 -11.67 3.70 10.69
CA THR A 53 -10.64 4.42 11.43
C THR A 53 -10.23 3.69 12.71
N ILE A 54 -9.03 3.97 13.22
CA ILE A 54 -8.54 3.40 14.49
C ILE A 54 -9.50 3.72 15.65
N ARG A 55 -10.03 4.95 15.68
CA ARG A 55 -10.95 5.38 16.75
C ARG A 55 -12.27 4.58 16.69
N ARG A 56 -12.85 4.41 15.50
CA ARG A 56 -14.06 3.63 15.31
C ARG A 56 -13.84 2.15 15.61
N ALA A 57 -12.71 1.59 15.19
CA ALA A 57 -12.35 0.20 15.53
C ALA A 57 -12.25 -0.01 17.05
N ALA A 58 -11.63 0.94 17.78
CA ALA A 58 -11.53 0.86 19.23
C ALA A 58 -12.92 0.82 19.90
N ILE A 59 -13.85 1.63 19.44
CA ILE A 59 -15.23 1.67 19.93
C ILE A 59 -15.98 0.38 19.53
N ASN A 60 -16.02 0.05 18.24
CA ASN A 60 -16.85 -1.04 17.72
C ASN A 60 -16.44 -2.42 18.26
N PHE A 61 -15.15 -2.61 18.55
CA PHE A 61 -14.63 -3.90 19.04
C PHE A 61 -14.30 -3.89 20.54
N ASN A 62 -14.62 -2.82 21.25
CA ASN A 62 -14.28 -2.61 22.67
C ASN A 62 -12.80 -2.92 22.94
N LEU A 63 -11.91 -2.26 22.20
CA LEU A 63 -10.46 -2.41 22.27
C LEU A 63 -9.79 -1.11 22.67
N ASN A 64 -8.69 -1.22 23.42
CA ASN A 64 -7.85 -0.05 23.67
C ASN A 64 -7.27 0.46 22.34
N ARG A 65 -7.28 1.79 22.13
CA ARG A 65 -6.78 2.43 20.91
C ARG A 65 -5.33 2.04 20.58
N LYS A 66 -4.44 1.99 21.57
CA LYS A 66 -3.04 1.55 21.38
C LYS A 66 -2.94 0.10 20.88
N THR A 67 -3.86 -0.77 21.32
CA THR A 67 -3.96 -2.15 20.83
C THR A 67 -4.37 -2.16 19.35
N VAL A 68 -5.35 -1.35 18.97
CA VAL A 68 -5.81 -1.24 17.57
C VAL A 68 -4.71 -0.67 16.67
N GLU A 69 -3.94 0.31 17.15
CA GLU A 69 -2.78 0.88 16.43
C GLU A 69 -1.72 -0.18 16.14
N LYS A 70 -1.30 -0.94 17.17
CA LYS A 70 -0.34 -2.05 17.01
C LYS A 70 -0.87 -3.15 16.10
N LYS A 71 -2.19 -3.40 16.12
CA LYS A 71 -2.84 -4.35 15.21
C LYS A 71 -2.80 -3.87 13.77
N LEU A 72 -3.04 -2.59 13.50
CA LEU A 72 -2.93 -2.04 12.15
C LEU A 72 -1.50 -2.19 11.61
N GLU A 73 -0.48 -1.88 12.40
CA GLU A 73 0.92 -2.06 11.99
C GLU A 73 1.24 -3.50 11.64
N LEU A 74 0.85 -4.43 12.52
CA LEU A 74 1.06 -5.86 12.27
C LEU A 74 0.30 -6.36 11.05
N LEU A 75 -0.99 -6.01 10.93
CA LEU A 75 -1.82 -6.42 9.78
C LEU A 75 -1.27 -5.85 8.48
N GLY A 76 -0.79 -4.60 8.50
CA GLY A 76 -0.14 -3.98 7.34
C GLY A 76 1.14 -4.72 6.93
N PHE A 77 1.99 -5.06 7.88
CA PHE A 77 3.22 -5.82 7.61
C PHE A 77 2.91 -7.22 7.05
N ILE A 78 1.98 -7.95 7.66
CA ILE A 78 1.59 -9.28 7.16
C ILE A 78 0.99 -9.16 5.76
N SER A 79 0.14 -8.16 5.53
CA SER A 79 -0.48 -7.91 4.22
C SER A 79 0.55 -7.59 3.14
N GLU A 80 1.59 -6.83 3.48
CA GLU A 80 2.72 -6.58 2.58
C GLU A 80 3.43 -7.87 2.18
N CYS A 81 3.79 -8.70 3.17
CA CYS A 81 4.45 -9.98 2.90
C CYS A 81 3.56 -10.92 2.05
N GLU A 82 2.28 -11.05 2.41
CA GLU A 82 1.34 -11.91 1.70
C GLU A 82 1.06 -11.41 0.27
N MET A 83 0.94 -10.10 0.07
CA MET A 83 0.76 -9.51 -1.25
C MET A 83 1.99 -9.73 -2.15
N LYS A 84 3.20 -9.47 -1.64
CA LYS A 84 4.44 -9.69 -2.38
C LYS A 84 4.58 -11.16 -2.77
N PHE A 85 4.34 -12.08 -1.84
CA PHE A 85 4.40 -13.51 -2.12
C PHE A 85 3.35 -13.95 -3.15
N SER A 86 2.10 -13.49 -3.01
CA SER A 86 1.03 -13.82 -3.95
C SER A 86 1.31 -13.26 -5.35
N ASN A 87 1.86 -12.05 -5.44
CA ASN A 87 2.22 -11.45 -6.73
C ASN A 87 3.32 -12.25 -7.45
N LEU A 88 4.29 -12.83 -6.74
CA LEU A 88 5.34 -13.68 -7.32
C LEU A 88 4.80 -15.00 -7.89
N ALA A 89 3.68 -15.49 -7.39
CA ALA A 89 3.04 -16.73 -7.88
C ALA A 89 2.16 -16.51 -9.12
N LEU A 90 1.95 -15.25 -9.53
CA LEU A 90 1.12 -14.89 -10.68
C LEU A 90 1.99 -14.60 -11.91
N PRO A 91 1.42 -14.66 -13.13
CA PRO A 91 2.12 -14.28 -14.35
C PRO A 91 2.69 -12.86 -14.27
N GLN A 92 3.82 -12.64 -14.95
CA GLN A 92 4.41 -11.32 -15.08
C GLN A 92 3.48 -10.37 -15.83
N ALA A 93 3.42 -9.12 -15.35
CA ALA A 93 2.64 -8.08 -15.98
C ALA A 93 3.27 -7.64 -17.31
N THR A 94 2.50 -7.64 -18.38
CA THR A 94 2.94 -7.18 -19.70
C THR A 94 2.66 -5.70 -19.94
N ILE A 95 1.71 -5.11 -19.19
CA ILE A 95 1.40 -3.68 -19.24
C ILE A 95 1.30 -3.18 -17.79
N VAL A 96 2.12 -2.21 -17.45
CA VAL A 96 2.18 -1.61 -16.11
C VAL A 96 1.87 -0.12 -16.19
N GLU A 97 1.03 0.36 -15.31
CA GLU A 97 0.72 1.78 -15.13
C GLU A 97 1.24 2.24 -13.78
N PHE A 98 1.95 3.38 -13.72
CA PHE A 98 2.43 3.93 -12.45
C PHE A 98 2.31 5.45 -12.39
N ASP A 99 2.16 5.99 -11.18
CA ASP A 99 2.13 7.43 -10.90
C ASP A 99 2.33 7.68 -9.39
N ASP A 100 2.50 8.94 -9.04
CA ASP A 100 2.63 9.46 -7.68
C ASP A 100 1.30 10.03 -7.17
N LEU A 101 0.63 9.33 -6.24
CA LEU A 101 -0.56 9.81 -5.54
C LEU A 101 -0.17 10.73 -4.39
N GLU A 102 -0.47 12.02 -4.51
CA GLU A 102 -0.14 13.01 -3.48
C GLU A 102 -1.15 13.02 -2.32
N THR A 103 -0.62 13.04 -1.11
CA THR A 103 -1.35 13.21 0.16
C THR A 103 -0.50 14.04 1.14
N PHE A 104 -0.78 13.99 2.43
CA PHE A 104 -0.01 14.77 3.41
C PHE A 104 -0.01 14.12 4.80
N GLU A 105 1.02 14.44 5.57
CA GLU A 105 1.18 14.08 6.96
C GLU A 105 0.75 15.25 7.85
N HIS A 106 -0.30 15.07 8.64
CA HIS A 106 -0.85 16.05 9.58
C HIS A 106 -1.37 17.35 8.92
N THR A 107 -0.61 17.97 8.05
CA THR A 107 -0.92 19.24 7.37
C THR A 107 -0.46 19.20 5.92
N LYS A 108 -1.11 19.99 5.06
CA LYS A 108 -0.70 20.16 3.65
C LYS A 108 0.71 20.73 3.49
N CYS A 109 1.26 21.35 4.55
CA CYS A 109 2.65 21.79 4.58
C CYS A 109 3.67 20.66 4.71
N LYS A 110 3.22 19.44 5.00
CA LYS A 110 4.03 18.21 5.05
C LYS A 110 3.50 17.19 4.05
N PRO A 111 3.67 17.44 2.73
CA PRO A 111 3.16 16.54 1.74
C PRO A 111 3.90 15.21 1.73
N LEU A 112 3.18 14.17 1.33
CA LEU A 112 3.66 12.82 1.06
C LEU A 112 3.29 12.43 -0.36
N SER A 113 4.14 11.66 -0.99
CA SER A 113 3.85 10.96 -2.23
C SER A 113 3.72 9.48 -1.97
N VAL A 114 2.74 8.86 -2.59
CA VAL A 114 2.59 7.40 -2.67
C VAL A 114 2.81 7.02 -4.11
N THR A 115 4.00 6.51 -4.43
CA THR A 115 4.27 5.94 -5.74
C THR A 115 3.59 4.58 -5.79
N ILE A 116 2.77 4.34 -6.80
CA ILE A 116 2.00 3.09 -6.98
C ILE A 116 2.19 2.57 -8.40
N ALA A 117 2.36 1.25 -8.52
CA ALA A 117 2.39 0.54 -9.79
C ALA A 117 1.28 -0.51 -9.83
N VAL A 118 0.51 -0.51 -10.91
CA VAL A 118 -0.58 -1.44 -11.14
C VAL A 118 -0.45 -2.13 -12.49
N GLU A 119 -0.90 -3.37 -12.58
CA GLU A 119 -1.07 -4.06 -13.84
C GLU A 119 -2.30 -3.49 -14.56
N SER A 120 -2.13 -3.08 -15.81
CA SER A 120 -3.23 -2.63 -16.64
C SER A 120 -4.23 -3.78 -16.84
N VAL A 121 -5.50 -3.45 -17.07
CA VAL A 121 -6.62 -4.40 -17.23
C VAL A 121 -7.05 -5.07 -15.92
N THR A 122 -6.20 -5.84 -15.25
CA THR A 122 -6.56 -6.53 -14.02
C THR A 122 -6.69 -5.58 -12.83
N ARG A 123 -5.98 -4.46 -12.84
CA ARG A 123 -5.85 -3.50 -11.73
C ARG A 123 -5.14 -4.09 -10.51
N ARG A 124 -4.40 -5.19 -10.69
CA ARG A 124 -3.57 -5.78 -9.65
C ARG A 124 -2.51 -4.78 -9.21
N ILE A 125 -2.46 -4.45 -7.93
CA ILE A 125 -1.42 -3.60 -7.36
C ILE A 125 -0.14 -4.44 -7.27
N LEU A 126 0.88 -4.06 -8.03
CA LEU A 126 2.18 -4.73 -8.04
C LEU A 126 3.02 -4.31 -6.84
N GLY A 127 2.97 -3.02 -6.50
CA GLY A 127 3.66 -2.47 -5.34
C GLY A 127 3.30 -1.01 -5.11
N LEU A 128 3.72 -0.51 -3.96
CA LEU A 128 3.57 0.91 -3.60
C LEU A 128 4.66 1.32 -2.60
N GLU A 129 5.04 2.60 -2.63
CA GLU A 129 6.00 3.17 -1.66
C GLU A 129 5.57 4.57 -1.23
N VAL A 130 5.80 4.88 0.05
CA VAL A 130 5.42 6.17 0.66
C VAL A 130 6.67 6.99 0.92
N SER A 131 6.73 8.20 0.37
CA SER A 131 7.87 9.09 0.52
C SER A 131 7.47 10.50 0.96
N SER A 132 8.42 11.20 1.57
CA SER A 132 8.30 12.64 1.81
C SER A 132 8.59 13.41 0.53
N MET A 133 7.99 14.59 0.43
CA MET A 133 8.28 15.56 -0.62
C MET A 133 8.20 16.98 -0.05
N PRO A 134 8.88 17.97 -0.65
CA PRO A 134 8.76 19.37 -0.25
C PRO A 134 7.37 19.93 -0.57
N ALA A 135 6.95 20.93 0.18
CA ALA A 135 5.73 21.65 -0.12
C ALA A 135 5.87 22.42 -1.46
N LYS A 136 4.73 22.61 -2.15
CA LYS A 136 4.68 23.25 -3.46
C LYS A 136 3.85 24.55 -3.43
N GLY A 137 4.14 25.44 -4.37
CA GLY A 137 3.37 26.66 -4.59
C GLY A 137 3.28 27.54 -3.33
N ASN A 138 2.10 28.09 -3.06
CA ASN A 138 1.86 29.00 -1.94
C ASN A 138 2.13 28.39 -0.54
N LEU A 139 2.19 27.07 -0.45
CA LEU A 139 2.48 26.39 0.81
C LEU A 139 3.95 26.39 1.20
N VAL A 140 4.88 26.73 0.29
CA VAL A 140 6.33 26.76 0.55
C VAL A 140 6.67 27.69 1.71
N LYS A 141 6.12 28.92 1.68
CA LYS A 141 6.35 29.92 2.74
C LYS A 141 5.83 29.41 4.11
N LEU A 142 4.62 28.81 4.13
CA LEU A 142 4.01 28.29 5.35
C LEU A 142 4.70 27.04 5.88
N ALA A 143 5.32 26.27 5.00
CA ALA A 143 6.00 25.04 5.35
C ALA A 143 7.34 25.28 6.10
N LYS A 144 7.95 26.46 5.95
CA LYS A 144 9.23 26.80 6.62
C LYS A 144 9.20 26.55 8.12
N LYS A 145 8.07 26.76 8.80
CA LYS A 145 7.90 26.51 10.24
C LYS A 145 8.04 25.05 10.66
N TYR A 146 7.97 24.11 9.71
CA TYR A 146 8.10 22.67 9.98
C TYR A 146 9.50 22.13 9.66
N GLY A 147 10.45 23.01 9.29
CA GLY A 147 11.82 22.64 8.94
C GLY A 147 11.96 22.09 7.51
N TYR A 148 13.19 21.71 7.18
CA TYR A 148 13.53 21.12 5.88
C TYR A 148 12.87 19.76 5.70
N ARG A 149 12.33 19.51 4.50
CA ARG A 149 11.72 18.23 4.13
C ARG A 149 12.32 17.75 2.81
N PRO A 150 13.10 16.64 2.86
CA PRO A 150 13.76 16.12 1.67
C PRO A 150 12.75 15.59 0.66
N ASP A 151 13.09 15.69 -0.61
CA ASP A 151 12.37 15.03 -1.69
C ASP A 151 12.90 13.61 -1.88
N LEU A 152 12.15 12.63 -1.37
CA LEU A 152 12.52 11.22 -1.44
C LEU A 152 11.78 10.45 -2.53
N ARG A 153 11.05 11.13 -3.42
CA ARG A 153 10.24 10.47 -4.46
C ARG A 153 11.08 9.63 -5.43
N VAL A 154 12.25 10.14 -5.84
CA VAL A 154 13.16 9.39 -6.72
C VAL A 154 13.63 8.11 -6.05
N LEU A 155 14.05 8.19 -4.78
CA LEU A 155 14.48 6.99 -4.03
C LEU A 155 13.32 5.99 -3.85
N ALA A 156 12.12 6.47 -3.57
CA ALA A 156 10.93 5.64 -3.42
C ALA A 156 10.58 4.91 -4.73
N ARG A 157 10.68 5.59 -5.88
CA ARG A 157 10.46 4.96 -7.19
C ARG A 157 11.52 3.90 -7.50
N LYS A 158 12.80 4.20 -7.27
CA LYS A 158 13.88 3.23 -7.44
C LYS A 158 13.67 1.98 -6.58
N HIS A 159 13.30 2.18 -5.32
CA HIS A 159 12.97 1.09 -4.42
C HIS A 159 11.79 0.27 -4.94
N LEU A 160 10.68 0.94 -5.28
CA LEU A 160 9.50 0.29 -5.84
C LEU A 160 9.84 -0.50 -7.13
N PHE A 161 10.56 0.12 -8.07
CA PHE A 161 10.90 -0.52 -9.35
C PHE A 161 11.81 -1.73 -9.16
N THR A 162 12.76 -1.66 -8.22
CA THR A 162 13.58 -2.81 -7.84
C THR A 162 12.72 -3.96 -7.28
N GLU A 163 11.76 -3.63 -6.40
CA GLU A 163 10.85 -4.63 -5.81
C GLU A 163 9.93 -5.29 -6.84
N ILE A 164 9.37 -4.51 -7.77
CA ILE A 164 8.41 -5.06 -8.75
C ILE A 164 9.08 -5.63 -10.01
N LYS A 165 10.39 -5.43 -10.20
CA LYS A 165 11.11 -5.93 -11.38
C LYS A 165 10.83 -7.41 -11.68
N PRO A 166 10.85 -8.34 -10.72
CA PRO A 166 10.55 -9.76 -10.99
C PRO A 166 9.08 -10.01 -11.38
N LEU A 167 8.18 -9.05 -11.15
CA LEU A 167 6.75 -9.14 -11.45
C LEU A 167 6.40 -8.59 -12.85
N VAL A 168 7.35 -7.96 -13.52
CA VAL A 168 7.16 -7.26 -14.80
C VAL A 168 7.91 -8.00 -15.89
N HIS A 169 7.24 -8.25 -17.02
CA HIS A 169 7.87 -8.86 -18.18
C HIS A 169 8.97 -7.94 -18.73
N GLU A 170 10.09 -8.50 -19.20
CA GLU A 170 11.23 -7.72 -19.67
C GLU A 170 10.87 -6.72 -20.80
N ARG A 171 9.98 -7.13 -21.73
CA ARG A 171 9.47 -6.31 -22.83
C ARG A 171 8.10 -5.69 -22.54
N ALA A 172 7.82 -5.41 -21.29
CA ALA A 172 6.53 -4.83 -20.91
C ALA A 172 6.34 -3.43 -21.51
N THR A 173 5.08 -3.02 -21.63
CA THR A 173 4.74 -1.62 -21.86
C THR A 173 4.49 -0.93 -20.51
N ILE A 174 5.33 0.05 -20.19
CA ILE A 174 5.18 0.86 -18.97
C ILE A 174 4.52 2.18 -19.33
N LYS A 175 3.41 2.50 -18.68
CA LYS A 175 2.63 3.72 -18.92
C LYS A 175 2.72 4.65 -17.71
N SER A 176 2.89 5.94 -17.97
CA SER A 176 2.88 6.98 -16.92
C SER A 176 2.33 8.31 -17.43
N ASP A 177 2.20 9.29 -16.54
CA ASP A 177 2.04 10.68 -16.95
C ASP A 177 3.36 11.26 -17.53
N LYS A 178 3.30 12.51 -18.03
CA LYS A 178 4.46 13.22 -18.60
C LYS A 178 5.33 13.88 -17.51
N ASN A 179 5.62 13.18 -16.41
CA ASN A 179 6.59 13.68 -15.45
C ASN A 179 8.03 13.56 -16.04
N PRO A 180 8.84 14.64 -16.04
CA PRO A 180 10.15 14.64 -16.68
C PRO A 180 11.16 13.67 -16.03
N HIS A 181 10.95 13.25 -14.79
CA HIS A 181 11.84 12.33 -14.09
C HIS A 181 11.58 10.86 -14.43
N TYR A 182 10.38 10.51 -14.91
CA TYR A 182 9.98 9.11 -15.12
C TYR A 182 10.77 8.39 -16.21
N PRO A 183 11.11 9.01 -17.36
CA PRO A 183 11.88 8.30 -18.41
C PRO A 183 13.22 7.76 -17.95
N ALA A 184 13.96 8.53 -17.14
CA ALA A 184 15.26 8.10 -16.63
C ALA A 184 15.11 6.93 -15.65
N ASP A 185 14.12 7.01 -14.72
CA ASP A 185 13.88 5.97 -13.73
C ASP A 185 13.41 4.66 -14.40
N VAL A 186 12.55 4.74 -15.42
CA VAL A 186 12.08 3.57 -16.19
C VAL A 186 13.22 2.95 -16.98
N LYS A 187 14.03 3.74 -17.70
CA LYS A 187 15.16 3.23 -18.47
C LYS A 187 16.21 2.53 -17.61
N GLU A 188 16.44 3.03 -16.39
CA GLU A 188 17.40 2.43 -15.44
C GLU A 188 16.96 1.03 -14.98
N HIS A 189 15.66 0.83 -14.72
CA HIS A 189 15.17 -0.43 -14.12
C HIS A 189 14.60 -1.41 -15.13
N PHE A 190 14.06 -0.92 -16.23
CA PHE A 190 13.38 -1.69 -17.28
C PHE A 190 13.91 -1.29 -18.67
N PRO A 191 15.18 -1.59 -18.98
CA PRO A 191 15.83 -1.12 -20.21
C PRO A 191 15.17 -1.60 -21.50
N GLU A 192 14.58 -2.81 -21.48
CA GLU A 192 13.93 -3.42 -22.65
C GLU A 192 12.43 -3.09 -22.74
N ALA A 193 11.88 -2.42 -21.74
CA ALA A 193 10.47 -2.07 -21.71
C ALA A 193 10.17 -0.86 -22.60
N LYS A 194 8.99 -0.85 -23.22
CA LYS A 194 8.49 0.32 -23.96
C LYS A 194 7.83 1.30 -23.00
N HIS A 195 8.43 2.49 -22.81
CA HIS A 195 7.81 3.53 -21.99
C HIS A 195 6.87 4.42 -22.83
N GLN A 196 5.63 4.56 -22.39
CA GLN A 196 4.61 5.42 -23.00
C GLN A 196 4.16 6.47 -21.99
N GLN A 197 4.32 7.74 -22.34
CA GLN A 197 3.89 8.87 -21.50
C GLN A 197 2.62 9.53 -22.05
N PHE A 198 1.68 9.82 -21.17
CA PHE A 198 0.40 10.44 -21.51
C PHE A 198 0.25 11.78 -20.81
N LEU A 199 -0.31 12.77 -21.51
CA LEU A 199 -0.67 14.05 -20.88
C LEU A 199 -1.82 13.83 -19.91
N SER A 200 -1.59 14.20 -18.65
CA SER A 200 -2.66 14.24 -17.65
C SER A 200 -3.68 15.31 -18.08
N ARG A 201 -4.86 14.87 -18.49
CA ARG A 201 -5.98 15.78 -18.72
C ARG A 201 -6.54 16.18 -17.38
N ARG A 202 -6.55 17.49 -17.07
CA ARG A 202 -7.30 17.98 -15.92
C ARG A 202 -8.75 17.56 -16.10
N GLY A 203 -9.31 16.91 -15.09
CA GLY A 203 -10.75 16.66 -15.03
C GLY A 203 -11.50 17.97 -15.11
N SER A 204 -12.79 17.89 -15.38
CA SER A 204 -13.67 19.04 -15.56
C SER A 204 -13.45 20.16 -14.54
N LEU A 205 -13.65 21.39 -14.96
CA LEU A 205 -13.51 22.63 -14.19
C LEU A 205 -14.39 22.76 -12.92
N GLY A 206 -15.15 21.75 -12.58
CA GLY A 206 -15.94 21.69 -11.37
C GLY A 206 -17.13 20.77 -11.59
N GLY A 207 -16.95 19.52 -11.37
CA GLY A 207 -18.09 18.65 -11.50
C GLY A 207 -17.72 17.16 -11.42
N GLN A 208 -18.71 16.37 -11.36
CA GLN A 208 -18.66 14.93 -11.34
C GLN A 208 -18.39 14.37 -12.76
N GLY A 209 -18.26 13.04 -12.87
CA GLY A 209 -17.80 12.35 -14.08
C GLY A 209 -18.49 12.71 -15.39
N GLU A 210 -19.76 13.10 -15.34
CA GLU A 210 -20.55 13.48 -16.51
C GLU A 210 -20.03 14.74 -17.23
N LEU A 211 -19.34 15.61 -16.52
CA LEU A 211 -18.73 16.82 -17.06
C LEU A 211 -17.30 16.61 -17.56
N LYS A 212 -16.74 15.42 -17.40
CA LYS A 212 -15.50 15.06 -18.08
C LYS A 212 -15.80 14.97 -19.57
N LYS A 213 -15.21 15.85 -20.38
CA LYS A 213 -15.16 15.64 -21.84
C LYS A 213 -14.45 14.31 -22.09
N GLY A 214 -15.25 13.24 -22.10
CA GLY A 214 -14.82 11.87 -22.01
C GLY A 214 -14.09 11.46 -23.27
N GLY A 215 -13.07 10.76 -23.12
CA GLY A 215 -12.37 9.95 -24.07
C GLY A 215 -11.79 8.80 -23.30
N PHE A 216 -11.21 7.85 -23.98
CA PHE A 216 -10.48 6.75 -23.37
C PHE A 216 -9.36 7.30 -22.46
N ASP A 217 -9.35 6.89 -21.19
CA ASP A 217 -8.28 7.20 -20.25
C ASP A 217 -7.18 6.15 -20.39
N PRO A 218 -6.01 6.48 -20.94
CA PRO A 218 -4.92 5.51 -21.13
C PRO A 218 -4.32 4.99 -19.82
N LEU A 219 -4.59 5.66 -18.70
CA LEU A 219 -4.16 5.29 -17.33
C LEU A 219 -5.38 4.92 -16.46
N PHE A 220 -6.43 4.36 -17.07
CA PHE A 220 -7.68 4.06 -16.37
C PHE A 220 -7.47 3.12 -15.18
N SER A 221 -6.69 2.05 -15.35
CA SER A 221 -6.48 1.05 -14.28
C SER A 221 -5.82 1.67 -13.06
N LEU A 222 -4.84 2.53 -13.27
CA LEU A 222 -4.16 3.28 -12.22
C LEU A 222 -5.11 4.31 -11.57
N ASN A 223 -5.78 5.14 -12.37
CA ASN A 223 -6.68 6.18 -11.87
C ASN A 223 -7.84 5.61 -11.09
N HIS A 224 -8.43 4.52 -11.55
CA HIS A 224 -9.46 3.78 -10.83
C HIS A 224 -8.92 3.22 -9.50
N THR A 225 -7.74 2.58 -9.50
CA THR A 225 -7.13 2.05 -8.29
C THR A 225 -6.82 3.16 -7.27
N CYS A 226 -6.32 4.30 -7.73
CA CYS A 226 -6.11 5.49 -6.89
C CYS A 226 -7.43 6.04 -6.30
N ALA A 227 -8.52 6.00 -7.07
CA ALA A 227 -9.85 6.38 -6.59
C ALA A 227 -10.33 5.41 -5.49
N MET A 228 -10.15 4.10 -5.70
CA MET A 228 -10.50 3.07 -4.71
C MET A 228 -9.67 3.18 -3.44
N LEU A 229 -8.38 3.48 -3.52
CA LEU A 229 -7.54 3.78 -2.36
C LEU A 229 -8.08 5.00 -1.58
N ARG A 230 -8.46 6.07 -2.28
CA ARG A 230 -9.03 7.26 -1.64
C ARG A 230 -10.41 7.00 -1.02
N ALA A 231 -11.20 6.10 -1.58
CA ALA A 231 -12.52 5.74 -1.04
C ALA A 231 -12.44 4.82 0.18
N ASN A 232 -11.44 3.92 0.22
CA ASN A 232 -11.41 2.83 1.20
C ASN A 232 -10.29 2.95 2.24
N VAL A 233 -9.30 3.81 2.06
CA VAL A 233 -8.26 4.08 3.05
C VAL A 233 -8.57 5.38 3.77
N SER A 234 -9.08 5.29 5.00
CA SER A 234 -9.55 6.48 5.75
C SER A 234 -8.51 7.61 5.87
N ARG A 235 -7.23 7.29 5.83
CA ARG A 235 -6.12 8.26 5.87
C ARG A 235 -5.96 9.08 4.58
N LEU A 236 -6.57 8.64 3.48
CA LEU A 236 -6.58 9.33 2.20
C LEU A 236 -7.88 10.11 1.95
N PHE A 237 -8.85 10.07 2.86
CA PHE A 237 -10.10 10.82 2.73
C PHE A 237 -9.80 12.31 2.66
N ARG A 238 -10.33 12.96 1.60
CA ARG A 238 -10.19 14.39 1.41
C ARG A 238 -11.13 15.15 2.31
N LYS A 239 -10.73 16.36 2.73
CA LYS A 239 -11.55 17.30 3.53
C LYS A 239 -12.03 16.70 4.86
N THR A 240 -11.25 15.84 5.50
CA THR A 240 -11.57 15.23 6.81
C THR A 240 -10.42 15.40 7.79
N TRP A 241 -10.72 15.13 9.08
CA TRP A 241 -9.73 15.08 10.15
C TRP A 241 -8.95 13.75 10.21
N ASN A 242 -9.25 12.81 9.31
CA ASN A 242 -8.61 11.48 9.26
C ASN A 242 -7.22 11.49 8.60
N THR A 243 -6.50 12.59 8.74
CA THR A 243 -5.16 12.72 8.15
C THR A 243 -4.17 11.76 8.78
N THR A 244 -3.21 11.29 7.99
CA THR A 244 -2.10 10.52 8.53
C THR A 244 -1.26 11.37 9.49
N LYS A 245 -0.78 10.77 10.56
CA LYS A 245 0.11 11.42 11.53
C LYS A 245 1.55 10.94 11.39
N ARG A 246 1.75 9.82 10.72
CA ARG A 246 3.04 9.16 10.49
C ARG A 246 2.99 8.44 9.14
N ALA A 247 4.06 8.58 8.35
CA ALA A 247 4.15 7.98 7.01
C ALA A 247 4.13 6.45 7.05
N ASP A 248 4.83 5.84 8.03
CA ASP A 248 4.86 4.38 8.23
C ASP A 248 3.46 3.79 8.51
N ARG A 249 2.62 4.53 9.23
CA ARG A 249 1.22 4.14 9.49
C ARG A 249 0.34 4.23 8.24
N LEU A 250 0.63 5.19 7.37
CA LEU A 250 -0.02 5.27 6.06
C LEU A 250 0.39 4.07 5.21
N ARG A 251 1.69 3.78 5.13
CA ARG A 251 2.23 2.65 4.39
C ARG A 251 1.60 1.32 4.83
N ALA A 252 1.54 1.06 6.14
CA ALA A 252 0.89 -0.13 6.69
C ALA A 252 -0.59 -0.25 6.26
N HIS A 253 -1.33 0.86 6.29
CA HIS A 253 -2.75 0.87 5.90
C HIS A 253 -2.92 0.67 4.39
N LEU A 254 -2.03 1.23 3.58
CA LEU A 254 -2.02 1.06 2.13
C LEU A 254 -1.75 -0.40 1.74
N PHE A 255 -0.75 -1.05 2.33
CA PHE A 255 -0.48 -2.47 2.06
C PHE A 255 -1.61 -3.37 2.52
N LEU A 256 -2.24 -3.07 3.66
CA LEU A 256 -3.43 -3.80 4.10
C LEU A 256 -4.55 -3.72 3.05
N TYR A 257 -4.82 -2.52 2.55
CA TYR A 257 -5.85 -2.35 1.52
C TYR A 257 -5.42 -2.97 0.18
N ALA A 258 -4.17 -2.81 -0.24
CA ALA A 258 -3.66 -3.36 -1.50
C ALA A 258 -3.76 -4.88 -1.53
N HIS A 259 -3.44 -5.55 -0.42
CA HIS A 259 -3.63 -6.99 -0.28
C HIS A 259 -5.11 -7.37 -0.37
N TYR A 260 -6.01 -6.68 0.35
CA TYR A 260 -7.44 -6.88 0.25
C TYR A 260 -7.96 -6.66 -1.18
N HIS A 261 -7.51 -5.60 -1.84
CA HIS A 261 -7.87 -5.27 -3.23
C HIS A 261 -7.48 -6.41 -4.17
N ASN A 262 -6.22 -6.86 -4.13
CA ASN A 262 -5.74 -7.93 -4.99
C ASN A 262 -6.47 -9.26 -4.76
N GLN A 263 -6.88 -9.56 -3.52
CA GLN A 263 -7.66 -10.77 -3.21
C GLN A 263 -9.09 -10.74 -3.77
N ASN A 264 -9.65 -9.54 -3.98
CA ASN A 264 -11.03 -9.34 -4.39
C ASN A 264 -11.16 -8.84 -5.84
N LEU A 265 -10.08 -8.86 -6.61
CA LEU A 265 -10.15 -8.61 -8.04
C LEU A 265 -10.95 -9.72 -8.72
N PRO A 266 -11.76 -9.39 -9.75
CA PRO A 266 -12.37 -10.41 -10.60
C PRO A 266 -11.26 -11.33 -11.12
N LYS A 267 -11.43 -12.63 -10.97
CA LYS A 267 -10.56 -13.58 -11.66
C LYS A 267 -10.75 -13.35 -13.15
N ALA A 268 -9.64 -13.22 -13.88
CA ALA A 268 -9.70 -13.22 -15.33
C ALA A 268 -10.42 -14.51 -15.78
N ALA A 269 -11.47 -14.35 -16.55
CA ALA A 269 -12.22 -15.47 -17.12
C ALA A 269 -11.36 -16.23 -18.12
#